data_6a4dc077d5a8276b4811176fe2f2607a
#
_entry.id   6a4dc077d5a8276b4811176fe2f2607a
#
_cell.length_a   1.000
_cell.length_b   1.000
_cell.length_c   1.000
_cell.angle_alpha   90.00
_cell.angle_beta   90.00
_cell.angle_gamma   90.00
#
_symmetry.space_group_name_H-M   'P 1'
#
loop_
_entity.id
_entity.type
_entity.pdbx_description
1 polymer ?
#
loop_
_entity_poly.entity_id
_entity_poly.type
_entity_poly.pdbx_seq_one_letter_code
_entity_poly.pdbx_strand_id
1 'polypeptide(L)'
;MERFVYLDHAATTPVHPSVLDAMLPYLTEGYGNPSATYGRARDAADAVQRARRTVASILGCRPTEVVFTGGGTESINTAIKGVAFQQQLARAGNHIVTTQIEHHAVLHACQYLERFGFEVTYVPVDKHGMVDPDDVARAITKHTVLVSVMTANNEVGTIEPIAEIGAAVHERASSLRKRISVHTDAVQAPNSLAMADVARGVDMLSLAAHKFRGPKGVGVLCLRRGVPFLAQQNGGGQERQRRAGTENVAGIVGLAAALELTQSTLTADRERIGRLATRLRERILKAIPGSQLNGHPQRRLVNNVSISFDGADARDLLPALDEAGIALSAGAACGATTLEPSHVLLAMGVPLERAAATLRFTVGHDTTEDDVDYTIGRLPAIVERSRAARRAEAS
;
A
#
# COMPACT_ATOMS: atom_id res chain seq x y z
N MET A 1 -33.37 6.10 0.36
CA MET A 1 -31.94 6.40 0.55
C MET A 1 -31.35 6.68 -0.82
N GLU A 2 -30.64 7.79 -0.98
CA GLU A 2 -29.88 8.04 -2.20
C GLU A 2 -28.87 6.90 -2.42
N ARG A 3 -28.70 6.48 -3.67
CA ARG A 3 -27.77 5.38 -4.01
C ARG A 3 -26.34 5.83 -3.77
N PHE A 4 -25.56 5.03 -3.04
CA PHE A 4 -24.14 5.27 -2.78
C PHE A 4 -23.31 4.09 -3.24
N VAL A 5 -22.37 4.34 -4.14
CA VAL A 5 -21.44 3.36 -4.71
C VAL A 5 -20.02 3.71 -4.27
N TYR A 6 -19.33 2.79 -3.57
CA TYR A 6 -17.96 3.00 -3.10
C TYR A 6 -16.95 2.23 -3.96
N LEU A 7 -16.14 2.96 -4.70
CA LEU A 7 -15.09 2.43 -5.59
C LEU A 7 -13.70 2.99 -5.24
N ASP A 8 -13.44 3.27 -3.96
CA ASP A 8 -12.15 3.78 -3.48
C ASP A 8 -11.50 2.90 -2.39
N HIS A 9 -11.58 1.58 -2.58
CA HIS A 9 -11.02 0.60 -1.62
C HIS A 9 -9.49 0.66 -1.49
N ALA A 10 -8.77 1.27 -2.43
CA ALA A 10 -7.34 1.53 -2.29
C ALA A 10 -7.03 2.67 -1.31
N ALA A 11 -7.97 3.60 -1.07
CA ALA A 11 -7.80 4.64 -0.07
C ALA A 11 -8.06 4.08 1.34
N THR A 12 -9.18 3.39 1.54
CA THR A 12 -9.52 2.69 2.80
C THR A 12 -10.65 1.69 2.54
N THR A 13 -10.83 0.73 3.45
CA THR A 13 -11.95 -0.22 3.40
C THR A 13 -12.81 -0.09 4.65
N PRO A 14 -14.11 -0.44 4.60
CA PRO A 14 -14.91 -0.68 5.80
C PRO A 14 -14.27 -1.79 6.66
N VAL A 15 -14.43 -1.68 7.98
CA VAL A 15 -14.08 -2.77 8.88
C VAL A 15 -15.10 -3.89 8.69
N HIS A 16 -14.63 -5.13 8.47
CA HIS A 16 -15.52 -6.26 8.34
C HIS A 16 -16.25 -6.55 9.67
N PRO A 17 -17.57 -6.91 9.66
CA PRO A 17 -18.32 -7.16 10.90
C PRO A 17 -17.64 -8.15 11.85
N SER A 18 -17.15 -9.29 11.38
CA SER A 18 -16.44 -10.26 12.23
C SER A 18 -15.11 -9.72 12.80
N VAL A 19 -14.47 -8.75 12.13
CA VAL A 19 -13.29 -8.09 12.65
C VAL A 19 -13.68 -7.13 13.77
N LEU A 20 -14.78 -6.39 13.60
CA LEU A 20 -15.33 -5.53 14.66
C LEU A 20 -15.70 -6.35 15.90
N ASP A 21 -16.38 -7.48 15.71
CA ASP A 21 -16.75 -8.39 16.80
C ASP A 21 -15.51 -8.90 17.56
N ALA A 22 -14.43 -9.22 16.85
CA ALA A 22 -13.18 -9.63 17.47
C ALA A 22 -12.49 -8.51 18.27
N MET A 23 -12.69 -7.24 17.87
CA MET A 23 -12.11 -6.07 18.54
C MET A 23 -12.88 -5.64 19.78
N LEU A 24 -14.22 -5.77 19.76
CA LEU A 24 -15.14 -5.18 20.72
C LEU A 24 -14.82 -5.56 22.19
N PRO A 25 -14.48 -6.79 22.54
CA PRO A 25 -14.12 -7.15 23.92
C PRO A 25 -12.95 -6.33 24.49
N TYR A 26 -11.99 -5.96 23.65
CA TYR A 26 -10.78 -5.22 24.07
C TYR A 26 -10.99 -3.70 24.12
N LEU A 27 -12.12 -3.20 23.65
CA LEU A 27 -12.55 -1.81 23.78
C LEU A 27 -13.41 -1.60 25.05
N THR A 28 -13.94 -2.67 25.64
CA THR A 28 -14.88 -2.65 26.75
C THR A 28 -14.32 -3.39 27.97
N GLU A 29 -14.55 -4.67 28.10
CA GLU A 29 -14.25 -5.46 29.31
C GLU A 29 -12.77 -5.86 29.41
N GLY A 30 -12.12 -6.12 28.27
CA GLY A 30 -10.73 -6.58 28.15
C GLY A 30 -9.69 -5.46 28.04
N TYR A 31 -9.92 -4.33 28.66
CA TYR A 31 -9.11 -3.09 28.54
C TYR A 31 -7.75 -3.13 29.27
N GLY A 32 -7.29 -4.30 29.75
CA GLY A 32 -6.04 -4.41 30.50
C GLY A 32 -4.81 -3.92 29.73
N ASN A 33 -3.89 -3.25 30.45
CA ASN A 33 -2.59 -2.88 29.87
C ASN A 33 -1.70 -4.14 29.76
N PRO A 34 -1.28 -4.58 28.56
CA PRO A 34 -0.50 -5.80 28.38
C PRO A 34 0.83 -5.85 29.15
N SER A 35 1.35 -4.71 29.57
CA SER A 35 2.61 -4.62 30.33
C SER A 35 2.43 -4.79 31.85
N ALA A 36 1.18 -4.87 32.36
CA ALA A 36 0.91 -5.03 33.78
C ALA A 36 0.81 -6.53 34.18
N THR A 37 0.71 -6.82 35.51
CA THR A 37 0.80 -8.19 36.04
C THR A 37 -0.53 -8.80 36.51
N TYR A 38 -1.61 -8.02 36.55
CA TYR A 38 -2.94 -8.48 36.99
C TYR A 38 -3.67 -9.29 35.88
N GLY A 39 -4.74 -10.01 36.23
CA GLY A 39 -5.45 -10.95 35.34
C GLY A 39 -5.84 -10.36 33.99
N ARG A 40 -6.59 -9.23 33.98
CA ARG A 40 -7.00 -8.57 32.72
C ARG A 40 -5.82 -8.11 31.84
N ALA A 41 -4.68 -7.80 32.43
CA ALA A 41 -3.47 -7.47 31.70
C ALA A 41 -2.89 -8.70 31.01
N ARG A 42 -2.89 -9.85 31.68
CA ARG A 42 -2.48 -11.13 31.06
C ARG A 42 -3.37 -11.50 29.88
N ASP A 43 -4.69 -11.34 30.01
CA ASP A 43 -5.64 -11.62 28.94
C ASP A 43 -5.36 -10.74 27.70
N ALA A 44 -5.09 -9.45 27.92
CA ALA A 44 -4.72 -8.51 26.88
C ALA A 44 -3.36 -8.87 26.22
N ALA A 45 -2.36 -9.22 27.03
CA ALA A 45 -1.05 -9.67 26.55
C ALA A 45 -1.16 -10.93 25.72
N ASP A 46 -1.96 -11.91 26.16
CA ASP A 46 -2.21 -13.15 25.43
C ASP A 46 -2.92 -12.91 24.11
N ALA A 47 -3.85 -11.95 24.05
CA ALA A 47 -4.51 -11.54 22.82
C ALA A 47 -3.50 -10.96 21.80
N VAL A 48 -2.63 -10.05 22.25
CA VAL A 48 -1.55 -9.51 21.41
C VAL A 48 -0.63 -10.63 20.90
N GLN A 49 -0.27 -11.60 21.77
CA GLN A 49 0.58 -12.72 21.36
C GLN A 49 -0.13 -13.68 20.40
N ARG A 50 -1.44 -13.92 20.55
CA ARG A 50 -2.24 -14.70 19.57
C ARG A 50 -2.24 -14.00 18.22
N ALA A 51 -2.59 -12.71 18.18
CA ALA A 51 -2.57 -11.89 16.98
C ALA A 51 -1.20 -11.91 16.28
N ARG A 52 -0.12 -11.80 17.05
CA ARG A 52 1.25 -11.87 16.55
C ARG A 52 1.57 -13.21 15.91
N ARG A 53 1.13 -14.32 16.50
CA ARG A 53 1.30 -15.68 15.91
C ARG A 53 0.52 -15.83 14.62
N THR A 54 -0.72 -15.35 14.56
CA THR A 54 -1.54 -15.36 13.35
C THR A 54 -0.86 -14.61 12.21
N VAL A 55 -0.43 -13.36 12.44
CA VAL A 55 0.29 -12.57 11.44
C VAL A 55 1.59 -13.25 11.01
N ALA A 56 2.36 -13.77 11.96
CA ALA A 56 3.62 -14.47 11.66
C ALA A 56 3.40 -15.72 10.80
N SER A 57 2.37 -16.51 11.09
CA SER A 57 2.01 -17.71 10.31
C SER A 57 1.68 -17.34 8.87
N ILE A 58 0.87 -16.29 8.66
CA ILE A 58 0.46 -15.82 7.32
C ILE A 58 1.65 -15.30 6.52
N LEU A 59 2.56 -14.56 7.16
CA LEU A 59 3.77 -14.01 6.52
C LEU A 59 4.92 -15.04 6.39
N GLY A 60 4.77 -16.24 6.92
CA GLY A 60 5.85 -17.22 6.96
C GLY A 60 7.09 -16.70 7.69
N CYS A 61 6.89 -16.01 8.82
CA CYS A 61 7.95 -15.45 9.65
C CYS A 61 7.83 -15.90 11.11
N ARG A 62 8.82 -15.55 11.92
CA ARG A 62 8.75 -15.84 13.36
C ARG A 62 7.89 -14.81 14.07
N PRO A 63 7.15 -15.16 15.14
CA PRO A 63 6.42 -14.17 15.94
C PRO A 63 7.31 -13.04 16.48
N THR A 64 8.59 -13.31 16.70
CA THR A 64 9.57 -12.31 17.12
C THR A 64 9.96 -11.31 16.03
N GLU A 65 9.61 -11.57 14.78
CA GLU A 65 9.88 -10.72 13.61
C GLU A 65 8.70 -9.80 13.26
N VAL A 66 7.56 -9.97 13.92
CA VAL A 66 6.39 -9.09 13.80
C VAL A 66 6.52 -7.94 14.79
N VAL A 67 6.38 -6.70 14.32
CA VAL A 67 6.31 -5.46 15.10
C VAL A 67 5.01 -4.75 14.75
N PHE A 68 4.15 -4.50 15.73
CA PHE A 68 2.94 -3.72 15.54
C PHE A 68 3.24 -2.22 15.58
N THR A 69 2.58 -1.47 14.70
CA THR A 69 2.78 -0.03 14.51
C THR A 69 1.43 0.68 14.43
N GLY A 70 1.41 2.00 14.36
CA GLY A 70 0.20 2.80 14.19
C GLY A 70 -0.36 2.85 12.76
N GLY A 71 0.26 2.15 11.79
CA GLY A 71 -0.20 2.10 10.40
C GLY A 71 0.93 1.91 9.39
N GLY A 72 0.58 1.90 8.09
CA GLY A 72 1.55 1.70 7.02
C GLY A 72 2.66 2.75 6.99
N THR A 73 2.29 4.02 7.12
CA THR A 73 3.27 5.13 7.15
C THR A 73 4.28 4.99 8.28
N GLU A 74 3.84 4.61 9.49
CA GLU A 74 4.75 4.35 10.60
C GLU A 74 5.64 3.12 10.32
N SER A 75 5.07 2.03 9.79
CA SER A 75 5.83 0.82 9.44
C SER A 75 6.94 1.13 8.43
N ILE A 76 6.62 1.85 7.36
CA ILE A 76 7.55 2.26 6.30
C ILE A 76 8.65 3.17 6.85
N ASN A 77 8.28 4.24 7.57
CA ASN A 77 9.26 5.15 8.17
C ASN A 77 10.19 4.42 9.14
N THR A 78 9.62 3.51 9.95
CA THR A 78 10.37 2.70 10.91
C THR A 78 11.36 1.77 10.20
N ALA A 79 10.95 1.12 9.10
CA ALA A 79 11.83 0.27 8.30
C ALA A 79 12.98 1.08 7.68
N ILE A 80 12.65 2.12 6.94
CA ILE A 80 13.62 2.90 6.16
C ILE A 80 14.59 3.64 7.09
N LYS A 81 14.07 4.45 8.00
CA LYS A 81 14.89 5.25 8.93
C LYS A 81 15.65 4.36 9.93
N GLY A 82 15.00 3.28 10.40
CA GLY A 82 15.62 2.35 11.36
C GLY A 82 16.86 1.68 10.80
N VAL A 83 16.82 1.23 9.54
CA VAL A 83 17.99 0.68 8.85
C VAL A 83 19.00 1.76 8.53
N ALA A 84 18.56 2.88 7.94
CA ALA A 84 19.43 3.96 7.50
C ALA A 84 20.30 4.49 8.67
N PHE A 85 19.69 4.91 9.77
CA PHE A 85 20.43 5.44 10.91
C PHE A 85 21.31 4.39 11.60
N GLN A 86 20.85 3.13 11.73
CA GLN A 86 21.71 2.07 12.27
C GLN A 86 22.96 1.84 11.42
N GLN A 87 22.81 1.86 10.11
CA GLN A 87 23.93 1.66 9.19
C GLN A 87 24.88 2.87 9.15
N GLN A 88 24.33 4.09 9.28
CA GLN A 88 25.14 5.31 9.40
C GLN A 88 25.98 5.29 10.69
N LEU A 89 25.40 4.92 11.83
CA LEU A 89 26.12 4.75 13.09
C LEU A 89 27.22 3.70 13.00
N ALA A 90 26.96 2.62 12.28
CA ALA A 90 27.96 1.56 12.02
C ALA A 90 29.00 1.94 10.94
N ARG A 91 28.88 3.11 10.31
CA ARG A 91 29.71 3.55 9.16
C ARG A 91 29.71 2.56 7.99
N ALA A 92 28.60 1.84 7.80
CA ALA A 92 28.48 0.80 6.79
C ALA A 92 28.07 1.35 5.41
N GLY A 93 27.55 2.56 5.35
CA GLY A 93 27.15 3.28 4.15
C GLY A 93 26.00 4.24 4.39
N ASN A 94 25.66 5.00 3.35
CA ASN A 94 24.67 6.05 3.40
C ASN A 94 23.84 6.14 2.09
N HIS A 95 23.79 5.06 1.29
CA HIS A 95 23.04 5.05 0.02
C HIS A 95 21.80 4.17 0.11
N ILE A 96 20.68 4.66 -0.43
CA ILE A 96 19.39 3.99 -0.50
C ILE A 96 18.97 3.91 -1.97
N VAL A 97 18.43 2.76 -2.38
CA VAL A 97 17.80 2.58 -3.70
C VAL A 97 16.31 2.42 -3.49
N THR A 98 15.50 3.17 -4.24
CA THR A 98 14.04 3.08 -4.27
C THR A 98 13.52 3.37 -5.67
N THR A 99 12.19 3.37 -5.89
CA THR A 99 11.61 3.63 -7.21
C THR A 99 10.94 4.99 -7.28
N GLN A 100 10.72 5.51 -8.51
CA GLN A 100 10.03 6.77 -8.73
C GLN A 100 8.53 6.70 -8.42
N ILE A 101 7.95 5.50 -8.34
CA ILE A 101 6.50 5.26 -8.21
C ILE A 101 6.06 4.90 -6.79
N GLU A 102 6.94 5.01 -5.81
CA GLU A 102 6.64 4.68 -4.41
C GLU A 102 5.52 5.54 -3.82
N HIS A 103 4.85 5.00 -2.80
CA HIS A 103 3.99 5.81 -1.96
C HIS A 103 4.78 6.95 -1.28
N HIS A 104 4.15 8.11 -1.07
CA HIS A 104 4.78 9.26 -0.43
C HIS A 104 5.42 8.96 0.94
N ALA A 105 4.94 7.93 1.67
CA ALA A 105 5.58 7.49 2.91
C ALA A 105 7.00 6.97 2.70
N VAL A 106 7.32 6.38 1.54
CA VAL A 106 8.68 5.98 1.14
C VAL A 106 9.45 7.19 0.61
N LEU A 107 8.88 7.90 -0.39
CA LEU A 107 9.55 9.03 -1.04
C LEU A 107 9.95 10.11 -0.03
N HIS A 108 9.01 10.54 0.82
CA HIS A 108 9.30 11.57 1.81
C HIS A 108 10.22 11.08 2.93
N ALA A 109 10.20 9.77 3.29
CA ALA A 109 11.18 9.22 4.21
C ALA A 109 12.60 9.24 3.62
N CYS A 110 12.75 8.95 2.33
CA CYS A 110 14.02 9.04 1.61
C CYS A 110 14.49 10.49 1.50
N GLN A 111 13.64 11.41 1.04
CA GLN A 111 13.92 12.85 0.97
C GLN A 111 14.29 13.44 2.35
N TYR A 112 13.65 12.97 3.41
CA TYR A 112 14.03 13.37 4.77
C TYR A 112 15.45 12.91 5.10
N LEU A 113 15.85 11.71 4.73
CA LEU A 113 17.18 11.16 4.99
C LEU A 113 18.27 11.86 4.18
N GLU A 114 17.98 12.39 2.98
CA GLU A 114 18.91 13.22 2.20
C GLU A 114 19.41 14.42 3.00
N ARG A 115 18.55 15.02 3.86
CA ARG A 115 18.95 16.11 4.77
C ARG A 115 19.96 15.67 5.85
N PHE A 116 20.11 14.37 6.05
CA PHE A 116 21.05 13.76 7.00
C PHE A 116 22.28 13.14 6.31
N GLY A 117 22.50 13.49 5.03
CA GLY A 117 23.68 13.07 4.28
C GLY A 117 23.54 11.67 3.66
N PHE A 118 22.33 11.17 3.49
CA PHE A 118 22.08 9.99 2.66
C PHE A 118 22.00 10.38 1.19
N GLU A 119 22.46 9.49 0.33
CA GLU A 119 22.26 9.53 -1.11
C GLU A 119 21.09 8.60 -1.46
N VAL A 120 20.19 9.03 -2.37
CA VAL A 120 19.05 8.23 -2.80
C VAL A 120 19.03 8.10 -4.31
N THR A 121 18.99 6.85 -4.80
CA THR A 121 18.73 6.59 -6.23
C THR A 121 17.27 6.18 -6.40
N TYR A 122 16.53 6.97 -7.19
CA TYR A 122 15.15 6.70 -7.58
C TYR A 122 15.16 6.00 -8.96
N VAL A 123 15.03 4.67 -8.95
CA VAL A 123 15.06 3.85 -10.18
C VAL A 123 13.83 4.16 -11.03
N PRO A 124 13.99 4.38 -12.34
CA PRO A 124 12.85 4.61 -13.24
C PRO A 124 12.03 3.32 -13.45
N VAL A 125 10.84 3.50 -14.02
CA VAL A 125 9.93 2.42 -14.39
C VAL A 125 9.60 2.49 -15.88
N ASP A 126 9.06 1.39 -16.43
CA ASP A 126 8.56 1.37 -17.79
C ASP A 126 7.19 2.08 -17.93
N LYS A 127 6.66 2.12 -19.15
CA LYS A 127 5.34 2.71 -19.46
C LYS A 127 4.17 2.04 -18.75
N HIS A 128 4.38 0.88 -18.14
CA HIS A 128 3.39 0.15 -17.36
C HIS A 128 3.56 0.34 -15.84
N GLY A 129 4.56 1.15 -15.44
CA GLY A 129 4.90 1.37 -14.04
C GLY A 129 5.58 0.17 -13.40
N MET A 130 6.32 -0.64 -14.16
CA MET A 130 7.08 -1.78 -13.67
C MET A 130 8.57 -1.44 -13.64
N VAL A 131 9.24 -1.76 -12.53
CA VAL A 131 10.68 -1.62 -12.37
C VAL A 131 11.40 -2.86 -12.89
N ASP A 132 12.54 -2.66 -13.58
CA ASP A 132 13.41 -3.76 -14.00
C ASP A 132 14.32 -4.17 -12.82
N PRO A 133 14.35 -5.46 -12.41
CA PRO A 133 15.27 -5.96 -11.38
C PRO A 133 16.75 -5.66 -11.69
N ASP A 134 17.15 -5.67 -12.96
CA ASP A 134 18.52 -5.37 -13.37
C ASP A 134 18.85 -3.87 -13.16
N ASP A 135 17.90 -2.98 -13.36
CA ASP A 135 18.09 -1.55 -13.06
C ASP A 135 18.28 -1.32 -11.57
N VAL A 136 17.53 -2.03 -10.72
CA VAL A 136 17.72 -2.00 -9.27
C VAL A 136 19.12 -2.50 -8.90
N ALA A 137 19.55 -3.62 -9.48
CA ALA A 137 20.89 -4.20 -9.23
C ALA A 137 22.01 -3.25 -9.69
N ARG A 138 21.86 -2.57 -10.85
CA ARG A 138 22.82 -1.60 -11.36
C ARG A 138 22.93 -0.35 -10.47
N ALA A 139 21.83 0.09 -9.85
CA ALA A 139 21.83 1.22 -8.92
C ALA A 139 22.59 0.93 -7.62
N ILE A 140 22.85 -0.32 -7.28
CA ILE A 140 23.53 -0.71 -6.04
C ILE A 140 25.02 -0.38 -6.12
N THR A 141 25.48 0.41 -5.17
CA THR A 141 26.89 0.80 -4.97
C THR A 141 27.47 0.16 -3.70
N LYS A 142 28.79 0.35 -3.48
CA LYS A 142 29.46 -0.04 -2.22
C LYS A 142 28.91 0.71 -0.98
N HIS A 143 28.17 1.79 -1.16
CA HIS A 143 27.58 2.59 -0.08
C HIS A 143 26.11 2.23 0.18
N THR A 144 25.48 1.41 -0.67
CA THR A 144 24.06 1.02 -0.52
C THR A 144 23.86 0.20 0.75
N VAL A 145 22.85 0.55 1.54
CA VAL A 145 22.49 -0.13 2.79
C VAL A 145 21.05 -0.65 2.78
N LEU A 146 20.21 -0.08 1.92
CA LEU A 146 18.78 -0.40 1.82
C LEU A 146 18.33 -0.32 0.37
N VAL A 147 17.50 -1.28 -0.03
CA VAL A 147 16.66 -1.22 -1.23
C VAL A 147 15.21 -1.28 -0.77
N SER A 148 14.38 -0.33 -1.18
CA SER A 148 12.96 -0.28 -0.85
C SER A 148 12.13 -0.17 -2.11
N VAL A 149 11.34 -1.21 -2.42
CA VAL A 149 10.46 -1.26 -3.60
C VAL A 149 9.09 -1.75 -3.17
N MET A 150 8.03 -1.03 -3.56
CA MET A 150 6.66 -1.44 -3.23
C MET A 150 6.27 -2.74 -3.94
N THR A 151 5.45 -3.56 -3.28
CA THR A 151 4.93 -4.81 -3.88
C THR A 151 3.96 -4.55 -5.01
N ALA A 152 3.12 -3.53 -4.87
CA ALA A 152 2.15 -3.16 -5.89
C ALA A 152 1.76 -1.70 -5.76
N ASN A 153 1.63 -1.04 -6.91
CA ASN A 153 1.30 0.38 -6.95
C ASN A 153 -0.18 0.63 -6.62
N ASN A 154 -0.43 1.55 -5.71
CA ASN A 154 -1.78 1.90 -5.23
C ASN A 154 -2.60 2.72 -6.23
N GLU A 155 -1.98 3.34 -7.24
CA GLU A 155 -2.65 4.19 -8.22
C GLU A 155 -2.99 3.40 -9.48
N VAL A 156 -2.01 2.78 -10.12
CA VAL A 156 -2.16 2.08 -11.40
C VAL A 156 -2.32 0.56 -11.25
N GLY A 157 -2.07 0.03 -10.06
CA GLY A 157 -2.28 -1.37 -9.74
C GLY A 157 -1.17 -2.32 -10.19
N THR A 158 -0.12 -1.88 -10.86
CA THR A 158 1.00 -2.73 -11.30
C THR A 158 1.63 -3.46 -10.10
N ILE A 159 1.88 -4.75 -10.27
CA ILE A 159 2.55 -5.61 -9.28
C ILE A 159 4.02 -5.73 -9.67
N GLU A 160 4.91 -5.32 -8.77
CA GLU A 160 6.35 -5.33 -8.98
C GLU A 160 6.95 -6.74 -8.81
N PRO A 161 8.05 -7.07 -9.51
CA PRO A 161 8.71 -8.36 -9.43
C PRO A 161 9.59 -8.48 -8.17
N ILE A 162 8.97 -8.44 -6.97
CA ILE A 162 9.69 -8.32 -5.68
C ILE A 162 10.61 -9.51 -5.42
N ALA A 163 10.23 -10.72 -5.82
CA ALA A 163 11.05 -11.91 -5.62
C ALA A 163 12.34 -11.83 -6.46
N GLU A 164 12.23 -11.41 -7.71
CA GLU A 164 13.33 -11.21 -8.65
C GLU A 164 14.24 -10.06 -8.20
N ILE A 165 13.65 -8.96 -7.73
CA ILE A 165 14.39 -7.82 -7.16
C ILE A 165 15.16 -8.25 -5.92
N GLY A 166 14.52 -8.96 -4.99
CA GLY A 166 15.17 -9.47 -3.79
C GLY A 166 16.38 -10.38 -4.13
N ALA A 167 16.21 -11.29 -5.09
CA ALA A 167 17.29 -12.16 -5.56
C ALA A 167 18.45 -11.35 -6.17
N ALA A 168 18.17 -10.40 -7.05
CA ALA A 168 19.17 -9.55 -7.70
C ALA A 168 19.94 -8.68 -6.68
N VAL A 169 19.24 -8.13 -5.68
CA VAL A 169 19.85 -7.37 -4.58
C VAL A 169 20.78 -8.24 -3.75
N HIS A 170 20.35 -9.45 -3.36
CA HIS A 170 21.17 -10.37 -2.56
C HIS A 170 22.39 -10.88 -3.32
N GLU A 171 22.26 -11.16 -4.62
CA GLU A 171 23.39 -11.53 -5.48
C GLU A 171 24.42 -10.38 -5.55
N ARG A 172 23.93 -9.15 -5.81
CA ARG A 172 24.80 -7.97 -5.87
C ARG A 172 25.45 -7.67 -4.52
N ALA A 173 24.73 -7.80 -3.41
CA ALA A 173 25.25 -7.65 -2.06
C ALA A 173 26.37 -8.66 -1.77
N SER A 174 26.20 -9.92 -2.18
CA SER A 174 27.21 -10.97 -2.07
C SER A 174 28.47 -10.64 -2.85
N SER A 175 28.35 -10.15 -4.09
CA SER A 175 29.51 -9.73 -4.92
C SER A 175 30.31 -8.60 -4.28
N LEU A 176 29.62 -7.70 -3.54
CA LEU A 176 30.22 -6.60 -2.81
C LEU A 176 30.71 -7.00 -1.38
N ARG A 177 30.50 -8.26 -0.98
CA ARG A 177 30.79 -8.78 0.38
C ARG A 177 30.12 -7.91 1.46
N LYS A 178 28.88 -7.51 1.23
CA LYS A 178 28.17 -6.56 2.05
C LYS A 178 26.75 -7.08 2.34
N ARG A 179 26.13 -6.59 3.44
CA ARG A 179 24.73 -6.78 3.68
C ARG A 179 23.96 -5.55 3.22
N ILE A 180 22.94 -5.76 2.37
CA ILE A 180 21.98 -4.78 1.95
C ILE A 180 20.60 -5.28 2.35
N SER A 181 19.83 -4.49 3.09
CA SER A 181 18.49 -4.88 3.50
C SER A 181 17.47 -4.60 2.38
N VAL A 182 16.51 -5.50 2.19
CA VAL A 182 15.42 -5.36 1.23
C VAL A 182 14.12 -5.09 1.98
N HIS A 183 13.47 -3.96 1.71
CA HIS A 183 12.15 -3.59 2.21
C HIS A 183 11.13 -3.57 1.09
N THR A 184 9.91 -4.01 1.37
CA THR A 184 8.76 -3.80 0.48
C THR A 184 7.58 -3.16 1.21
N ASP A 185 7.01 -2.12 0.61
CA ASP A 185 5.68 -1.64 0.96
C ASP A 185 4.64 -2.59 0.34
N ALA A 186 4.05 -3.45 1.18
CA ALA A 186 3.04 -4.42 0.77
C ALA A 186 1.62 -4.01 1.18
N VAL A 187 1.39 -2.74 1.49
CA VAL A 187 0.11 -2.22 2.00
C VAL A 187 -1.07 -2.53 1.08
N GLN A 188 -0.87 -2.56 -0.24
CA GLN A 188 -1.91 -2.88 -1.22
C GLN A 188 -2.00 -4.37 -1.59
N ALA A 189 -1.09 -5.19 -1.12
CA ALA A 189 -0.94 -6.59 -1.55
C ALA A 189 -2.01 -7.57 -0.99
N PRO A 190 -2.48 -7.46 0.28
CA PRO A 190 -3.21 -8.54 0.94
C PRO A 190 -4.49 -9.01 0.25
N ASN A 191 -5.21 -8.12 -0.45
CA ASN A 191 -6.46 -8.47 -1.16
C ASN A 191 -6.20 -9.16 -2.53
N SER A 192 -4.95 -9.21 -3.00
CA SER A 192 -4.63 -9.71 -4.33
C SER A 192 -3.56 -10.79 -4.35
N LEU A 193 -2.69 -10.86 -3.34
CA LEU A 193 -1.52 -11.72 -3.32
C LEU A 193 -1.46 -12.58 -2.05
N ALA A 194 -0.90 -13.79 -2.18
CA ALA A 194 -0.57 -14.62 -1.02
C ALA A 194 0.61 -13.97 -0.27
N MET A 195 0.36 -13.58 0.97
CA MET A 195 1.34 -12.79 1.73
C MET A 195 2.60 -13.56 2.10
N ALA A 196 2.54 -14.89 2.21
CA ALA A 196 3.73 -15.72 2.38
C ALA A 196 4.70 -15.66 1.20
N ASP A 197 4.17 -15.53 -0.03
CA ASP A 197 4.99 -15.41 -1.23
C ASP A 197 5.60 -14.00 -1.34
N VAL A 198 4.83 -12.95 -1.02
CA VAL A 198 5.33 -11.57 -0.98
C VAL A 198 6.44 -11.41 0.06
N ALA A 199 6.30 -12.03 1.22
CA ALA A 199 7.31 -11.96 2.29
C ALA A 199 8.58 -12.79 2.03
N ARG A 200 8.56 -13.65 0.99
CA ARG A 200 9.71 -14.47 0.60
C ARG A 200 10.70 -13.62 -0.20
N GLY A 201 11.94 -13.61 0.23
CA GLY A 201 12.99 -12.88 -0.48
C GLY A 201 13.17 -11.42 -0.06
N VAL A 202 12.39 -10.94 0.94
CA VAL A 202 12.58 -9.62 1.54
C VAL A 202 12.95 -9.70 3.02
N ASP A 203 13.71 -8.72 3.48
CA ASP A 203 14.12 -8.61 4.89
C ASP A 203 13.07 -7.88 5.74
N MET A 204 12.30 -6.98 5.12
CA MET A 204 11.27 -6.18 5.78
C MET A 204 10.04 -6.02 4.88
N LEU A 205 8.87 -6.01 5.52
CA LEU A 205 7.59 -5.84 4.83
C LEU A 205 6.64 -5.02 5.69
N SER A 206 6.00 -4.02 5.08
CA SER A 206 5.04 -3.11 5.75
C SER A 206 3.60 -3.38 5.33
N LEU A 207 2.67 -3.38 6.32
CA LEU A 207 1.22 -3.53 6.12
C LEU A 207 0.43 -2.45 6.86
N ALA A 208 -0.81 -2.20 6.41
CA ALA A 208 -1.79 -1.34 7.07
C ALA A 208 -3.18 -2.00 7.06
N ALA A 209 -3.76 -2.22 8.24
CA ALA A 209 -4.98 -3.02 8.39
C ALA A 209 -6.18 -2.46 7.61
N HIS A 210 -6.33 -1.15 7.55
CA HIS A 210 -7.46 -0.49 6.88
C HIS A 210 -7.52 -0.67 5.35
N LYS A 211 -6.52 -1.28 4.75
CA LYS A 211 -6.51 -1.61 3.32
C LYS A 211 -7.10 -3.01 3.04
N PHE A 212 -7.26 -3.83 4.07
CA PHE A 212 -7.78 -5.20 3.97
C PHE A 212 -8.83 -5.48 5.04
N ARG A 213 -9.84 -4.62 5.14
CA ARG A 213 -11.03 -4.76 5.99
C ARG A 213 -10.76 -4.73 7.50
N GLY A 214 -9.58 -4.24 7.92
CA GLY A 214 -9.21 -4.02 9.31
C GLY A 214 -9.38 -2.57 9.74
N PRO A 215 -9.11 -2.26 11.02
CA PRO A 215 -9.24 -0.92 11.56
C PRO A 215 -8.12 0.02 11.06
N LYS A 216 -8.44 1.33 11.03
CA LYS A 216 -7.44 2.39 10.90
C LYS A 216 -6.57 2.45 12.18
N GLY A 217 -5.40 3.07 12.11
CA GLY A 217 -4.55 3.28 13.30
C GLY A 217 -3.80 2.05 13.77
N VAL A 218 -3.61 1.03 12.92
CA VAL A 218 -2.77 -0.13 13.18
C VAL A 218 -2.12 -0.65 11.90
N GLY A 219 -0.85 -1.05 12.01
CA GLY A 219 -0.04 -1.64 10.96
C GLY A 219 0.92 -2.71 11.48
N VAL A 220 1.66 -3.30 10.56
CA VAL A 220 2.71 -4.29 10.84
C VAL A 220 3.97 -3.92 10.08
N LEU A 221 5.10 -4.03 10.76
CA LEU A 221 6.40 -4.20 10.17
C LEU A 221 6.87 -5.63 10.45
N CYS A 222 6.97 -6.46 9.41
CA CYS A 222 7.76 -7.69 9.49
C CYS A 222 9.24 -7.29 9.38
N LEU A 223 10.02 -7.63 10.38
CA LEU A 223 11.45 -7.28 10.50
C LEU A 223 12.23 -8.55 10.74
N ARG A 224 12.84 -9.12 9.71
CA ARG A 224 13.57 -10.40 9.77
C ARG A 224 14.74 -10.31 10.75
N ARG A 225 15.02 -11.43 11.39
CA ARG A 225 16.17 -11.53 12.33
C ARG A 225 17.47 -11.14 11.65
N GLY A 226 18.24 -10.30 12.33
CA GLY A 226 19.57 -9.88 11.88
C GLY A 226 19.56 -8.64 10.97
N VAL A 227 18.41 -8.09 10.60
CA VAL A 227 18.36 -6.76 9.96
C VAL A 227 18.94 -5.73 10.92
N PRO A 228 19.94 -4.93 10.50
CA PRO A 228 20.43 -3.81 11.31
C PRO A 228 19.30 -2.78 11.51
N PHE A 229 18.97 -2.49 12.77
CA PHE A 229 17.78 -1.71 13.06
C PHE A 229 17.96 -0.84 14.31
N LEU A 230 17.61 0.43 14.19
CA LEU A 230 17.52 1.40 15.29
C LEU A 230 16.04 1.79 15.47
N ALA A 231 15.52 1.62 16.69
CA ALA A 231 14.14 2.00 16.98
C ALA A 231 13.91 3.50 16.75
N GLN A 232 12.81 3.83 16.07
CA GLN A 232 12.47 5.23 15.77
C GLN A 232 11.61 5.86 16.86
N GLN A 233 10.89 5.06 17.62
CA GLN A 233 10.06 5.51 18.74
C GLN A 233 10.59 4.91 20.03
N ASN A 234 11.14 5.76 20.88
CA ASN A 234 11.75 5.39 22.14
C ASN A 234 10.79 5.59 23.32
N GLY A 235 10.91 4.76 24.36
CA GLY A 235 10.05 4.78 25.55
C GLY A 235 10.14 3.47 26.33
N GLY A 236 9.00 2.89 26.68
CA GLY A 236 8.93 1.60 27.36
C GLY A 236 9.39 0.41 26.49
N GLY A 237 9.47 -0.78 27.08
CA GLY A 237 9.98 -1.99 26.44
C GLY A 237 9.03 -2.72 25.48
N GLN A 238 7.92 -2.08 25.08
CA GLN A 238 6.94 -2.68 24.17
C GLN A 238 7.59 -3.09 22.84
N GLU A 239 6.96 -4.01 22.13
CA GLU A 239 7.46 -4.55 20.85
C GLU A 239 8.95 -4.94 20.90
N ARG A 240 9.41 -5.42 22.05
CA ARG A 240 10.82 -5.81 22.29
C ARG A 240 11.80 -4.66 22.04
N GLN A 241 11.47 -3.47 22.53
CA GLN A 241 12.26 -2.22 22.36
C GLN A 241 12.40 -1.76 20.90
N ARG A 242 11.52 -2.25 19.99
CA ARG A 242 11.53 -1.82 18.58
C ARG A 242 10.53 -0.71 18.30
N ARG A 243 9.48 -0.63 19.14
CA ARG A 243 8.45 0.41 19.05
C ARG A 243 7.82 0.58 20.42
N ALA A 244 8.07 1.69 21.06
CA ALA A 244 7.55 2.02 22.38
C ALA A 244 6.08 2.50 22.34
N GLY A 245 5.45 2.53 23.49
CA GLY A 245 4.06 2.95 23.67
C GLY A 245 3.13 1.77 23.91
N THR A 246 2.12 1.98 24.76
CA THR A 246 1.11 0.95 25.09
C THR A 246 0.50 0.39 23.83
N GLU A 247 0.39 -0.94 23.76
CA GLU A 247 -0.14 -1.66 22.60
C GLU A 247 -1.63 -1.37 22.40
N ASN A 248 -2.03 -1.07 21.17
CA ASN A 248 -3.43 -0.95 20.74
C ASN A 248 -4.05 -2.36 20.61
N VAL A 249 -4.41 -2.96 21.75
CA VAL A 249 -4.86 -4.37 21.80
C VAL A 249 -5.99 -4.64 20.83
N ALA A 250 -7.06 -3.82 20.86
CA ALA A 250 -8.21 -3.98 19.97
C ALA A 250 -7.81 -3.87 18.49
N GLY A 251 -7.00 -2.86 18.15
CA GLY A 251 -6.52 -2.67 16.78
C GLY A 251 -5.63 -3.82 16.31
N ILE A 252 -4.75 -4.33 17.17
CA ILE A 252 -3.86 -5.47 16.87
C ILE A 252 -4.66 -6.75 16.62
N VAL A 253 -5.67 -7.03 17.46
CA VAL A 253 -6.58 -8.18 17.26
C VAL A 253 -7.36 -8.02 15.97
N GLY A 254 -7.91 -6.82 15.70
CA GLY A 254 -8.62 -6.51 14.47
C GLY A 254 -7.75 -6.65 13.21
N LEU A 255 -6.49 -6.21 13.27
CA LEU A 255 -5.54 -6.39 12.17
C LEU A 255 -5.30 -7.88 11.87
N ALA A 256 -5.06 -8.69 12.91
CA ALA A 256 -4.80 -10.12 12.73
C ALA A 256 -6.03 -10.85 12.17
N ALA A 257 -7.23 -10.57 12.71
CA ALA A 257 -8.48 -11.13 12.22
C ALA A 257 -8.77 -10.73 10.77
N ALA A 258 -8.52 -9.47 10.41
CA ALA A 258 -8.69 -8.97 9.04
C ALA A 258 -7.71 -9.63 8.05
N LEU A 259 -6.45 -9.79 8.45
CA LEU A 259 -5.44 -10.44 7.60
C LEU A 259 -5.76 -11.93 7.40
N GLU A 260 -6.15 -12.63 8.46
CA GLU A 260 -6.56 -14.04 8.41
C GLU A 260 -7.79 -14.23 7.51
N LEU A 261 -8.82 -13.41 7.70
CA LEU A 261 -10.02 -13.41 6.86
C LEU A 261 -9.67 -13.19 5.39
N THR A 262 -8.88 -12.15 5.09
CA THR A 262 -8.51 -11.77 3.73
C THR A 262 -7.70 -12.86 3.04
N GLN A 263 -6.78 -13.50 3.74
CA GLN A 263 -5.95 -14.57 3.16
C GLN A 263 -6.68 -15.92 3.06
N SER A 264 -7.62 -16.20 3.96
CA SER A 264 -8.45 -17.42 3.87
C SER A 264 -9.46 -17.38 2.72
N THR A 265 -9.97 -16.18 2.36
CA THR A 265 -10.92 -15.99 1.26
C THR A 265 -10.25 -15.57 -0.07
N LEU A 266 -8.93 -15.45 -0.10
CA LEU A 266 -8.17 -14.83 -1.19
C LEU A 266 -8.55 -15.34 -2.59
N THR A 267 -8.65 -16.64 -2.79
CA THR A 267 -8.95 -17.24 -4.11
C THR A 267 -10.34 -16.84 -4.59
N ALA A 268 -11.37 -17.01 -3.75
CA ALA A 268 -12.75 -16.67 -4.10
C ALA A 268 -12.93 -15.15 -4.30
N ASP A 269 -12.31 -14.33 -3.44
CA ASP A 269 -12.36 -12.88 -3.57
C ASP A 269 -11.65 -12.40 -4.85
N ARG A 270 -10.51 -12.96 -5.21
CA ARG A 270 -9.80 -12.64 -6.46
C ARG A 270 -10.64 -12.94 -7.70
N GLU A 271 -11.33 -14.07 -7.72
CA GLU A 271 -12.22 -14.42 -8.84
C GLU A 271 -13.40 -13.45 -8.94
N ARG A 272 -14.10 -13.21 -7.83
CA ARG A 272 -15.29 -12.35 -7.81
C ARG A 272 -14.94 -10.89 -8.10
N ILE A 273 -13.98 -10.34 -7.36
CA ILE A 273 -13.54 -8.94 -7.52
C ILE A 273 -12.90 -8.74 -8.90
N GLY A 274 -12.11 -9.71 -9.35
CA GLY A 274 -11.47 -9.66 -10.68
C GLY A 274 -12.50 -9.63 -11.82
N ARG A 275 -13.61 -10.40 -11.71
CA ARG A 275 -14.71 -10.31 -12.69
C ARG A 275 -15.36 -8.93 -12.73
N LEU A 276 -15.65 -8.35 -11.54
CA LEU A 276 -16.25 -7.01 -11.43
C LEU A 276 -15.33 -5.92 -12.00
N ALA A 277 -14.05 -5.94 -11.64
CA ALA A 277 -13.07 -4.98 -12.13
C ALA A 277 -12.83 -5.13 -13.66
N THR A 278 -12.81 -6.35 -14.17
CA THR A 278 -12.69 -6.61 -15.60
C THR A 278 -13.92 -6.08 -16.36
N ARG A 279 -15.14 -6.37 -15.85
CA ARG A 279 -16.39 -5.83 -16.42
C ARG A 279 -16.37 -4.31 -16.46
N LEU A 280 -16.00 -3.66 -15.33
CA LEU A 280 -15.90 -2.21 -15.26
C LEU A 280 -14.91 -1.66 -16.28
N ARG A 281 -13.70 -2.18 -16.32
CA ARG A 281 -12.63 -1.78 -17.24
C ARG A 281 -13.05 -1.91 -18.70
N GLU A 282 -13.51 -3.07 -19.11
CA GLU A 282 -13.83 -3.36 -20.51
C GLU A 282 -14.99 -2.52 -21.02
N ARG A 283 -16.01 -2.33 -20.18
CA ARG A 283 -17.17 -1.53 -20.56
C ARG A 283 -16.85 -0.04 -20.60
N ILE A 284 -16.01 0.49 -19.71
CA ILE A 284 -15.55 1.89 -19.77
C ILE A 284 -14.75 2.11 -21.06
N LEU A 285 -13.75 1.26 -21.34
CA LEU A 285 -12.91 1.39 -22.53
C LEU A 285 -13.70 1.27 -23.84
N LYS A 286 -14.77 0.48 -23.85
CA LYS A 286 -15.68 0.34 -25.01
C LYS A 286 -16.63 1.53 -25.16
N ALA A 287 -17.16 2.06 -24.05
CA ALA A 287 -18.20 3.07 -24.05
C ALA A 287 -17.69 4.50 -24.23
N ILE A 288 -16.43 4.76 -23.86
CA ILE A 288 -15.86 6.12 -23.85
C ILE A 288 -14.63 6.17 -24.75
N PRO A 289 -14.76 6.65 -26.01
CA PRO A 289 -13.61 6.84 -26.90
C PRO A 289 -12.56 7.76 -26.27
N GLY A 290 -11.27 7.50 -26.51
CA GLY A 290 -10.16 8.24 -25.91
C GLY A 290 -9.93 7.92 -24.41
N SER A 291 -10.50 6.81 -23.91
CA SER A 291 -10.14 6.26 -22.62
C SER A 291 -8.96 5.27 -22.74
N GLN A 292 -8.05 5.28 -21.79
CA GLN A 292 -6.86 4.43 -21.78
C GLN A 292 -6.59 3.84 -20.40
N LEU A 293 -6.31 2.53 -20.36
CA LEU A 293 -5.92 1.85 -19.13
C LEU A 293 -4.47 2.19 -18.76
N ASN A 294 -4.25 2.58 -17.50
CA ASN A 294 -2.94 2.76 -16.92
C ASN A 294 -2.48 1.51 -16.15
N GLY A 295 -1.16 1.34 -16.04
CA GLY A 295 -0.54 0.20 -15.38
C GLY A 295 -0.40 -1.02 -16.29
N HIS A 296 0.15 -2.11 -15.73
CA HIS A 296 0.40 -3.32 -16.48
C HIS A 296 -0.92 -4.06 -16.80
N PRO A 297 -1.16 -4.50 -18.03
CA PRO A 297 -2.45 -5.07 -18.44
C PRO A 297 -2.78 -6.40 -17.76
N GLN A 298 -1.78 -7.18 -17.34
CA GLN A 298 -1.93 -8.51 -16.75
C GLN A 298 -1.37 -8.62 -15.33
N ARG A 299 -0.13 -8.12 -15.07
CA ARG A 299 0.52 -8.14 -13.75
C ARG A 299 0.02 -6.98 -12.90
N ARG A 300 -1.22 -7.08 -12.43
CA ARG A 300 -1.89 -6.00 -11.68
C ARG A 300 -2.75 -6.53 -10.55
N LEU A 301 -2.99 -5.69 -9.57
CA LEU A 301 -3.98 -5.91 -8.51
C LEU A 301 -5.35 -6.16 -9.13
N VAL A 302 -6.02 -7.21 -8.69
CA VAL A 302 -7.30 -7.66 -9.28
C VAL A 302 -8.42 -6.65 -9.12
N ASN A 303 -8.33 -5.76 -8.14
CA ASN A 303 -9.35 -4.78 -7.77
C ASN A 303 -9.11 -3.39 -8.35
N ASN A 304 -7.97 -3.12 -8.99
CA ASN A 304 -7.59 -1.78 -9.42
C ASN A 304 -7.87 -1.57 -10.91
N VAL A 305 -8.57 -0.48 -11.22
CA VAL A 305 -8.84 0.00 -12.58
C VAL A 305 -8.51 1.48 -12.65
N SER A 306 -7.35 1.82 -13.21
CA SER A 306 -6.91 3.21 -13.43
C SER A 306 -7.08 3.55 -14.90
N ILE A 307 -7.91 4.55 -15.20
CA ILE A 307 -8.24 4.95 -16.58
C ILE A 307 -8.09 6.46 -16.73
N SER A 308 -7.37 6.87 -17.77
CA SER A 308 -7.30 8.26 -18.23
C SER A 308 -8.34 8.52 -19.32
N PHE A 309 -8.88 9.74 -19.37
CA PHE A 309 -9.93 10.17 -20.32
C PHE A 309 -9.44 11.40 -21.10
N ASP A 310 -9.00 11.21 -22.35
CA ASP A 310 -8.49 12.31 -23.16
C ASP A 310 -9.50 13.46 -23.28
N GLY A 311 -9.02 14.69 -23.06
CA GLY A 311 -9.82 15.92 -23.11
C GLY A 311 -10.75 16.19 -21.93
N ALA A 312 -10.70 15.37 -20.89
CA ALA A 312 -11.42 15.61 -19.61
C ALA A 312 -10.46 16.11 -18.53
N ASP A 313 -10.98 16.37 -17.32
CA ASP A 313 -10.19 16.76 -16.14
C ASP A 313 -10.80 16.13 -14.89
N ALA A 314 -9.96 15.54 -14.03
CA ALA A 314 -10.42 14.93 -12.79
C ALA A 314 -11.05 15.93 -11.83
N ARG A 315 -10.71 17.21 -11.92
CA ARG A 315 -11.32 18.32 -11.15
C ARG A 315 -12.81 18.51 -11.46
N ASP A 316 -13.22 18.18 -12.69
CA ASP A 316 -14.62 18.22 -13.10
C ASP A 316 -15.31 16.89 -12.84
N LEU A 317 -14.57 15.77 -13.08
CA LEU A 317 -15.12 14.43 -13.00
C LEU A 317 -15.46 14.01 -11.58
N LEU A 318 -14.57 14.29 -10.60
CA LEU A 318 -14.76 13.85 -9.22
C LEU A 318 -16.00 14.45 -8.55
N PRO A 319 -16.22 15.77 -8.58
CA PRO A 319 -17.45 16.34 -8.02
C PRO A 319 -18.72 15.82 -8.69
N ALA A 320 -18.70 15.69 -10.02
CA ALA A 320 -19.87 15.20 -10.77
C ALA A 320 -20.19 13.71 -10.49
N LEU A 321 -19.17 12.91 -10.16
CA LEU A 321 -19.35 11.51 -9.73
C LEU A 321 -19.87 11.45 -8.29
N ASP A 322 -19.37 12.29 -7.40
CA ASP A 322 -19.84 12.38 -6.01
C ASP A 322 -21.31 12.82 -5.96
N GLU A 323 -21.71 13.82 -6.75
CA GLU A 323 -23.12 14.22 -6.95
C GLU A 323 -23.99 13.06 -7.47
N ALA A 324 -23.42 12.16 -8.27
CA ALA A 324 -24.10 10.95 -8.73
C ALA A 324 -24.06 9.82 -7.69
N GLY A 325 -23.52 10.03 -6.49
CA GLY A 325 -23.38 9.03 -5.43
C GLY A 325 -22.30 8.00 -5.69
N ILE A 326 -21.25 8.33 -6.48
CA ILE A 326 -20.14 7.44 -6.81
C ILE A 326 -18.83 7.98 -6.22
N ALA A 327 -18.34 7.35 -5.17
CA ALA A 327 -17.10 7.72 -4.50
C ALA A 327 -15.90 6.97 -5.09
N LEU A 328 -14.90 7.72 -5.59
CA LEU A 328 -13.65 7.21 -6.15
C LEU A 328 -12.52 8.26 -6.06
N SER A 329 -11.33 7.97 -6.54
CA SER A 329 -10.16 8.88 -6.50
C SER A 329 -9.58 9.18 -7.88
N ALA A 330 -8.81 10.28 -7.98
CA ALA A 330 -7.98 10.61 -9.15
C ALA A 330 -6.62 9.90 -9.19
N GLY A 331 -6.34 8.94 -8.31
CA GLY A 331 -5.02 8.31 -8.20
C GLY A 331 -4.11 9.06 -7.22
N ALA A 332 -3.76 10.30 -7.48
CA ALA A 332 -2.99 11.13 -6.55
C ALA A 332 -3.86 11.54 -5.35
N ALA A 333 -3.76 10.80 -4.25
CA ALA A 333 -4.47 11.08 -3.01
C ALA A 333 -3.64 12.02 -2.12
N CYS A 334 -3.54 13.31 -2.48
CA CYS A 334 -2.98 14.31 -1.57
C CYS A 334 -3.71 15.64 -1.72
N GLY A 335 -4.60 15.90 -0.76
CA GLY A 335 -5.17 17.21 -0.47
C GLY A 335 -6.40 17.58 -1.29
N ALA A 336 -7.52 17.84 -0.58
CA ALA A 336 -8.77 18.33 -1.14
C ALA A 336 -8.68 19.71 -1.83
N THR A 337 -7.49 20.33 -1.86
CA THR A 337 -7.29 21.71 -2.33
C THR A 337 -6.34 21.85 -3.54
N THR A 338 -5.48 20.86 -3.84
CA THR A 338 -4.60 20.91 -5.02
C THR A 338 -4.50 19.52 -5.64
N LEU A 339 -5.22 19.30 -6.74
CA LEU A 339 -5.06 18.11 -7.58
C LEU A 339 -3.77 18.27 -8.39
N GLU A 340 -2.63 17.96 -7.78
CA GLU A 340 -1.39 17.80 -8.53
C GLU A 340 -1.45 16.51 -9.35
N PRO A 341 -0.96 16.51 -10.59
CA PRO A 341 -0.90 15.30 -11.40
C PRO A 341 -0.08 14.21 -10.70
N SER A 342 -0.50 12.97 -10.85
CA SER A 342 0.13 11.81 -10.23
C SER A 342 1.60 11.70 -10.64
N HIS A 343 2.52 11.70 -9.66
CA HIS A 343 3.94 11.46 -9.88
C HIS A 343 4.18 10.07 -10.49
N VAL A 344 3.33 9.08 -10.19
CA VAL A 344 3.38 7.74 -10.75
C VAL A 344 3.12 7.77 -12.26
N LEU A 345 2.06 8.43 -12.69
CA LEU A 345 1.74 8.56 -14.12
C LEU A 345 2.81 9.34 -14.88
N LEU A 346 3.35 10.39 -14.28
CA LEU A 346 4.46 11.17 -14.88
C LEU A 346 5.73 10.31 -14.99
N ALA A 347 6.07 9.52 -13.97
CA ALA A 347 7.20 8.60 -14.01
C ALA A 347 7.05 7.51 -15.10
N MET A 348 5.81 7.12 -15.41
CA MET A 348 5.47 6.19 -16.51
C MET A 348 5.53 6.85 -17.89
N GLY A 349 5.80 8.16 -17.99
CA GLY A 349 5.82 8.92 -19.23
C GLY A 349 4.43 9.31 -19.76
N VAL A 350 3.39 9.23 -18.91
CA VAL A 350 2.05 9.71 -19.29
C VAL A 350 2.07 11.25 -19.39
N PRO A 351 1.58 11.84 -20.50
CA PRO A 351 1.51 13.29 -20.64
C PRO A 351 0.71 13.96 -19.50
N LEU A 352 1.13 15.14 -19.09
CA LEU A 352 0.55 15.89 -17.96
C LEU A 352 -0.97 16.02 -18.06
N GLU A 353 -1.49 16.42 -19.23
CA GLU A 353 -2.91 16.58 -19.48
C GLU A 353 -3.69 15.28 -19.28
N ARG A 354 -3.12 14.14 -19.73
CA ARG A 354 -3.72 12.83 -19.56
C ARG A 354 -3.64 12.36 -18.11
N ALA A 355 -2.54 12.63 -17.42
CA ALA A 355 -2.39 12.33 -15.99
C ALA A 355 -3.43 13.08 -15.16
N ALA A 356 -3.70 14.36 -15.48
CA ALA A 356 -4.72 15.18 -14.85
C ALA A 356 -6.17 14.68 -15.11
N ALA A 357 -6.37 13.90 -16.18
CA ALA A 357 -7.67 13.35 -16.57
C ALA A 357 -7.86 11.88 -16.13
N THR A 358 -7.14 11.44 -15.10
CA THR A 358 -7.15 10.04 -14.67
C THR A 358 -8.06 9.83 -13.47
N LEU A 359 -8.85 8.76 -13.53
CA LEU A 359 -9.63 8.26 -12.41
C LEU A 359 -9.14 6.85 -12.01
N ARG A 360 -9.10 6.61 -10.71
CA ARG A 360 -8.83 5.29 -10.13
C ARG A 360 -10.11 4.73 -9.52
N PHE A 361 -10.57 3.62 -10.04
CA PHE A 361 -11.66 2.82 -9.50
C PHE A 361 -11.06 1.61 -8.79
N THR A 362 -11.42 1.38 -7.54
CA THR A 362 -10.99 0.19 -6.82
C THR A 362 -12.19 -0.55 -6.24
N VAL A 363 -12.43 -1.73 -6.79
CA VAL A 363 -13.53 -2.64 -6.41
C VAL A 363 -13.20 -3.30 -5.07
N GLY A 364 -14.21 -3.50 -4.23
CA GLY A 364 -14.04 -4.12 -2.92
C GLY A 364 -14.91 -5.34 -2.68
N HIS A 365 -14.86 -5.80 -1.43
CA HIS A 365 -15.64 -6.98 -1.01
C HIS A 365 -17.15 -6.73 -1.10
N ASP A 366 -17.59 -5.52 -0.78
CA ASP A 366 -19.02 -5.16 -0.75
C ASP A 366 -19.54 -4.62 -2.08
N THR A 367 -18.67 -4.45 -3.09
CA THR A 367 -19.06 -3.99 -4.42
C THR A 367 -19.89 -5.06 -5.14
N THR A 368 -21.01 -4.66 -5.72
CA THR A 368 -21.96 -5.50 -6.46
C THR A 368 -21.86 -5.30 -7.98
N GLU A 369 -22.48 -6.18 -8.76
CA GLU A 369 -22.62 -5.99 -10.22
C GLU A 369 -23.47 -4.75 -10.55
N ASP A 370 -24.52 -4.49 -9.74
CA ASP A 370 -25.37 -3.32 -9.89
C ASP A 370 -24.61 -2.01 -9.65
N ASP A 371 -23.62 -1.98 -8.76
CA ASP A 371 -22.77 -0.81 -8.54
C ASP A 371 -21.88 -0.54 -9.74
N VAL A 372 -21.32 -1.60 -10.32
CA VAL A 372 -20.52 -1.54 -11.54
C VAL A 372 -21.38 -1.02 -12.70
N ASP A 373 -22.57 -1.58 -12.91
CA ASP A 373 -23.47 -1.20 -14.00
C ASP A 373 -24.01 0.23 -13.83
N TYR A 374 -24.33 0.63 -12.61
CA TYR A 374 -24.71 2.01 -12.32
C TYR A 374 -23.59 3.00 -12.67
N THR A 375 -22.35 2.70 -12.26
CA THR A 375 -21.19 3.53 -12.57
C THR A 375 -20.98 3.67 -14.08
N ILE A 376 -21.02 2.54 -14.80
CA ILE A 376 -20.87 2.50 -16.27
C ILE A 376 -21.98 3.30 -16.96
N GLY A 377 -23.21 3.26 -16.44
CA GLY A 377 -24.33 4.00 -17.00
C GLY A 377 -24.24 5.53 -16.85
N ARG A 378 -23.52 6.00 -15.82
CA ARG A 378 -23.38 7.45 -15.52
C ARG A 378 -22.13 8.08 -16.12
N LEU A 379 -21.02 7.34 -16.11
CA LEU A 379 -19.69 7.86 -16.43
C LEU A 379 -19.58 8.51 -17.83
N PRO A 380 -20.15 7.94 -18.93
CA PRO A 380 -20.00 8.55 -20.25
C PRO A 380 -20.53 9.96 -20.35
N ALA A 381 -21.72 10.23 -19.80
CA ALA A 381 -22.32 11.56 -19.81
C ALA A 381 -21.51 12.57 -18.97
N ILE A 382 -20.91 12.12 -17.88
CA ILE A 382 -20.05 12.94 -17.00
C ILE A 382 -18.76 13.32 -17.73
N VAL A 383 -18.11 12.33 -18.40
CA VAL A 383 -16.89 12.57 -19.19
C VAL A 383 -17.16 13.55 -20.33
N GLU A 384 -18.27 13.38 -21.08
CA GLU A 384 -18.59 14.30 -22.18
C GLU A 384 -18.90 15.74 -21.70
N ARG A 385 -19.50 15.92 -20.54
CA ARG A 385 -19.71 17.26 -19.94
C ARG A 385 -18.35 17.93 -19.61
N SER A 386 -17.41 17.22 -18.99
CA SER A 386 -16.07 17.75 -18.70
C SER A 386 -15.33 18.12 -20.00
N ARG A 387 -15.37 17.25 -21.04
CA ARG A 387 -14.80 17.54 -22.36
C ARG A 387 -15.40 18.80 -23.01
N ALA A 388 -16.71 18.98 -22.90
CA ALA A 388 -17.39 20.15 -23.46
C ALA A 388 -16.97 21.45 -22.72
N ALA A 389 -16.86 21.42 -21.39
CA ALA A 389 -16.38 22.54 -20.59
C ALA A 389 -14.95 22.93 -20.99
N ARG A 390 -14.06 21.95 -21.13
CA ARG A 390 -12.67 22.18 -21.54
C ARG A 390 -12.52 22.76 -22.95
N ARG A 391 -13.35 22.32 -23.89
CA ARG A 391 -13.38 22.92 -25.26
C ARG A 391 -13.82 24.38 -25.24
N ALA A 392 -14.79 24.73 -24.36
CA ALA A 392 -15.27 26.10 -24.22
C ALA A 392 -14.24 27.03 -23.56
N GLU A 393 -13.41 26.52 -22.62
CA GLU A 393 -12.32 27.29 -22.00
C GLU A 393 -11.14 27.54 -22.97
N ALA A 394 -10.93 26.68 -23.97
CA ALA A 394 -9.86 26.77 -24.95
C ALA A 394 -10.22 27.62 -26.20
N SER A 395 -11.50 28.01 -26.35
CA SER A 395 -12.03 28.87 -27.43
C SER A 395 -12.06 30.32 -27.05
#